data_4afe676ca1a420b87bbe407ee77bc466
#
_entry.id   4afe676ca1a420b87bbe407ee77bc466
#
_cell.length_a   1.000
_cell.length_b   1.000
_cell.length_c   1.000
_cell.angle_alpha   90.00
_cell.angle_beta   90.00
_cell.angle_gamma   90.00
#
_symmetry.space_group_name_H-M   'P 1'
#
loop_
_entity.id
_entity.type
_entity.pdbx_description
1 polymer ?
#
loop_
_entity_poly.entity_id
_entity_poly.type
_entity_poly.pdbx_seq_one_letter_code
_entity_poly.pdbx_strand_id
1 'polypeptide(L)'
;KLIEAQRIEQRTKFDIEMIVATGSCSGIENYSRHLTGRLEGEPPPTLFEYLPNDSIVFIDESHVTIPQIGGMYKGDRSRKSNLSEYGFRLPSCKDNRPLKFDEWLKFKGQTIYVSATPGPWELEKTKGLFIEQIVRPTGLVEPNCKIHTSKNQIEDLVEECKKFIKKGLRVLVTTLTKKYAEKITDYFNEVDISAKYMHSDIDAIERIELIRNLRIGEFDVLVGINLLREGLDIPECGLVAILDADKEGF
;
A
#
# COMPACT_ATOMS: atom_id res chain seq x y z
N LYS A 1 30.13 1.74 25.41
CA LYS A 1 29.20 0.94 24.57
C LYS A 1 29.78 -0.49 24.33
N LEU A 2 30.06 -1.24 25.43
CA LEU A 2 30.64 -2.60 25.32
C LEU A 2 29.63 -3.60 24.74
N ILE A 3 28.34 -3.48 25.14
CA ILE A 3 27.28 -4.38 24.69
C ILE A 3 27.03 -4.19 23.19
N GLU A 4 27.01 -2.96 22.73
CA GLU A 4 26.85 -2.64 21.31
C GLU A 4 28.03 -3.14 20.47
N ALA A 5 29.25 -2.99 20.99
CA ALA A 5 30.45 -3.50 20.33
C ALA A 5 30.41 -5.03 20.21
N GLN A 6 30.08 -5.75 21.28
CA GLN A 6 29.94 -7.20 21.26
C GLN A 6 28.85 -7.67 20.30
N ARG A 7 27.69 -6.99 20.30
CA ARG A 7 26.58 -7.32 19.42
C ARG A 7 26.94 -7.17 17.95
N ILE A 8 27.58 -6.07 17.57
CA ILE A 8 27.98 -5.85 16.18
C ILE A 8 29.06 -6.82 15.73
N GLU A 9 30.01 -7.13 16.61
CA GLU A 9 31.10 -8.11 16.32
C GLU A 9 30.50 -9.50 16.06
N GLN A 10 29.64 -10.00 16.93
CA GLN A 10 29.01 -11.32 16.78
C GLN A 10 28.18 -11.37 15.49
N ARG A 11 27.36 -10.34 15.23
CA ARG A 11 26.55 -10.28 14.02
C ARG A 11 27.41 -10.27 12.75
N THR A 12 28.45 -9.46 12.73
CA THR A 12 29.31 -9.34 11.54
C THR A 12 30.08 -10.62 11.26
N LYS A 13 30.61 -11.29 12.32
CA LYS A 13 31.25 -12.59 12.17
C LYS A 13 30.32 -13.64 11.59
N PHE A 14 29.12 -13.74 12.12
CA PHE A 14 28.08 -14.64 11.59
C PHE A 14 27.75 -14.36 10.14
N ASP A 15 27.54 -13.09 9.78
CA ASP A 15 27.24 -12.70 8.41
C ASP A 15 28.38 -13.06 7.44
N ILE A 16 29.66 -12.88 7.86
CA ILE A 16 30.84 -13.28 7.08
C ILE A 16 30.85 -14.80 6.88
N GLU A 17 30.67 -15.58 7.94
CA GLU A 17 30.62 -17.05 7.86
C GLU A 17 29.54 -17.50 6.87
N MET A 18 28.36 -16.92 6.93
CA MET A 18 27.27 -17.23 5.99
C MET A 18 27.63 -16.86 4.55
N ILE A 19 28.22 -15.69 4.32
CA ILE A 19 28.65 -15.26 2.98
C ILE A 19 29.71 -16.21 2.42
N VAL A 20 30.68 -16.64 3.23
CA VAL A 20 31.69 -17.59 2.81
C VAL A 20 31.11 -18.98 2.51
N ALA A 21 30.14 -19.42 3.31
CA ALA A 21 29.57 -20.76 3.18
C ALA A 21 28.53 -20.87 2.04
N THR A 22 27.72 -19.83 1.83
CA THR A 22 26.56 -19.89 0.94
C THR A 22 26.52 -18.81 -0.15
N GLY A 23 27.46 -17.87 -0.12
CA GLY A 23 27.49 -16.71 -1.01
C GLY A 23 26.52 -15.58 -0.61
N SER A 24 25.77 -15.72 0.49
CA SER A 24 24.77 -14.73 0.94
C SER A 24 24.58 -14.76 2.45
N CYS A 25 23.96 -13.71 3.00
CA CYS A 25 23.51 -13.69 4.39
C CYS A 25 22.18 -12.90 4.50
N SER A 26 21.45 -13.10 5.60
CA SER A 26 20.25 -12.30 5.88
C SER A 26 20.61 -10.84 6.09
N GLY A 27 20.13 -9.96 5.21
CA GLY A 27 20.43 -8.53 5.24
C GLY A 27 21.73 -8.16 4.50
N ILE A 28 22.13 -8.96 3.50
CA ILE A 28 23.31 -8.70 2.67
C ILE A 28 23.30 -7.30 2.04
N GLU A 29 22.12 -6.75 1.79
CA GLU A 29 21.93 -5.39 1.28
C GLU A 29 22.54 -4.32 2.19
N ASN A 30 22.71 -4.59 3.49
CA ASN A 30 23.36 -3.66 4.42
C ASN A 30 24.88 -3.52 4.18
N TYR A 31 25.43 -4.42 3.38
CA TYR A 31 26.83 -4.41 2.93
C TYR A 31 26.97 -3.87 1.50
N SER A 32 25.89 -3.38 0.88
CA SER A 32 25.83 -2.99 -0.54
C SER A 32 26.96 -2.03 -0.95
N ARG A 33 27.31 -1.05 -0.10
CA ARG A 33 28.42 -0.13 -0.35
C ARG A 33 29.74 -0.86 -0.61
N HIS A 34 30.05 -1.86 0.21
CA HIS A 34 31.28 -2.63 0.09
C HIS A 34 31.28 -3.56 -1.12
N LEU A 35 30.10 -4.12 -1.45
CA LEU A 35 29.93 -5.00 -2.61
C LEU A 35 29.98 -4.24 -3.94
N THR A 36 29.49 -3.01 -3.97
CA THR A 36 29.42 -2.19 -5.20
C THR A 36 30.58 -1.22 -5.35
N GLY A 37 31.47 -1.08 -4.35
CA GLY A 37 32.59 -0.14 -4.36
C GLY A 37 32.19 1.34 -4.28
N ARG A 38 30.97 1.65 -3.87
CA ARG A 38 30.46 3.04 -3.74
C ARG A 38 31.02 3.72 -2.50
N LEU A 39 31.04 5.04 -2.53
CA LEU A 39 31.50 5.87 -1.43
C LEU A 39 30.44 5.95 -0.31
N GLU A 40 30.91 6.38 0.87
CA GLU A 40 30.01 6.62 2.01
C GLU A 40 28.97 7.69 1.67
N GLY A 41 27.70 7.41 1.96
CA GLY A 41 26.58 8.31 1.69
C GLY A 41 25.98 8.20 0.29
N GLU A 42 26.63 7.52 -0.64
CA GLU A 42 26.04 7.23 -1.96
C GLU A 42 24.91 6.20 -1.85
N PRO A 43 23.82 6.36 -2.61
CA PRO A 43 22.75 5.36 -2.64
C PRO A 43 23.20 4.08 -3.37
N PRO A 44 22.55 2.93 -3.11
CA PRO A 44 22.76 1.74 -3.91
C PRO A 44 22.24 1.95 -5.33
N PRO A 45 22.60 1.10 -6.30
CA PRO A 45 22.01 1.12 -7.63
C PRO A 45 20.48 1.01 -7.54
N THR A 46 19.79 1.82 -8.32
CA THR A 46 18.32 1.82 -8.41
C THR A 46 17.86 1.48 -9.82
N LEU A 47 16.58 1.16 -9.97
CA LEU A 47 15.98 0.87 -11.27
C LEU A 47 16.25 1.98 -12.30
N PHE A 48 16.33 3.23 -11.87
CA PHE A 48 16.57 4.37 -12.77
C PHE A 48 17.94 4.33 -13.46
N GLU A 49 18.94 3.69 -12.85
CA GLU A 49 20.27 3.55 -13.46
C GLU A 49 20.31 2.54 -14.61
N TYR A 50 19.28 1.67 -14.71
CA TYR A 50 19.13 0.70 -15.79
C TYR A 50 18.28 1.22 -16.95
N LEU A 51 17.64 2.39 -16.79
CA LEU A 51 16.83 2.98 -17.86
C LEU A 51 17.72 3.66 -18.91
N PRO A 52 17.39 3.53 -20.20
CA PRO A 52 18.02 4.33 -21.25
C PRO A 52 17.83 5.82 -21.00
N ASN A 53 18.80 6.62 -21.48
CA ASN A 53 18.78 8.08 -21.26
C ASN A 53 17.57 8.81 -21.91
N ASP A 54 16.98 8.20 -22.94
CA ASP A 54 15.81 8.70 -23.67
C ASP A 54 14.49 8.11 -23.19
N SER A 55 14.49 7.42 -22.06
CA SER A 55 13.29 6.82 -21.45
C SER A 55 12.28 7.88 -21.05
N ILE A 56 10.99 7.56 -21.23
CA ILE A 56 9.87 8.30 -20.64
C ILE A 56 9.35 7.51 -19.45
N VAL A 57 9.27 8.18 -18.31
CA VAL A 57 8.76 7.59 -17.06
C VAL A 57 7.32 8.05 -16.84
N PHE A 58 6.41 7.11 -16.72
CA PHE A 58 5.03 7.38 -16.32
C PHE A 58 4.89 7.11 -14.82
N ILE A 59 4.40 8.09 -14.08
CA ILE A 59 4.13 7.97 -12.64
C ILE A 59 2.62 7.94 -12.47
N ASP A 60 2.13 6.73 -12.22
CA ASP A 60 0.73 6.50 -11.93
C ASP A 60 0.42 6.87 -10.49
N GLU A 61 -0.82 7.31 -10.23
CA GLU A 61 -1.28 7.83 -8.93
C GLU A 61 -0.27 8.80 -8.31
N SER A 62 0.18 9.78 -9.11
CA SER A 62 1.27 10.67 -8.75
C SER A 62 1.01 11.47 -7.46
N HIS A 63 -0.26 11.78 -7.16
CA HIS A 63 -0.68 12.46 -5.94
C HIS A 63 -0.33 11.69 -4.66
N VAL A 64 -0.18 10.35 -4.74
CA VAL A 64 0.27 9.48 -3.65
C VAL A 64 1.75 9.15 -3.79
N THR A 65 2.19 8.81 -5.00
CA THR A 65 3.56 8.35 -5.28
C THR A 65 4.61 9.42 -4.95
N ILE A 66 4.36 10.67 -5.31
CA ILE A 66 5.31 11.77 -5.05
C ILE A 66 5.55 12.03 -3.55
N PRO A 67 4.52 12.18 -2.72
CA PRO A 67 4.71 12.28 -1.27
C PRO A 67 5.43 11.07 -0.66
N GLN A 68 5.13 9.85 -1.13
CA GLN A 68 5.81 8.64 -0.66
C GLN A 68 7.31 8.68 -0.96
N ILE A 69 7.71 9.01 -2.20
CA ILE A 69 9.13 9.16 -2.57
C ILE A 69 9.79 10.23 -1.68
N GLY A 70 9.11 11.34 -1.43
CA GLY A 70 9.60 12.41 -0.55
C GLY A 70 9.83 11.97 0.89
N GLY A 71 9.01 11.06 1.41
CA GLY A 71 9.06 10.56 2.80
C GLY A 71 10.03 9.40 3.03
N MET A 72 10.30 8.57 2.02
CA MET A 72 11.02 7.30 2.15
C MET A 72 12.40 7.42 2.80
N TYR A 73 13.20 8.39 2.35
CA TYR A 73 14.57 8.59 2.86
C TYR A 73 14.61 8.88 4.36
N LYS A 74 13.74 9.77 4.84
CA LYS A 74 13.75 10.19 6.25
C LYS A 74 13.38 9.04 7.18
N GLY A 75 12.37 8.27 6.84
CA GLY A 75 11.94 7.10 7.61
C GLY A 75 13.02 6.01 7.69
N ASP A 76 13.59 5.66 6.54
CA ASP A 76 14.68 4.67 6.47
C ASP A 76 15.92 5.12 7.24
N ARG A 77 16.33 6.39 7.10
CA ARG A 77 17.48 6.96 7.79
C ARG A 77 17.31 6.92 9.31
N SER A 78 16.14 7.30 9.82
CA SER A 78 15.86 7.26 11.26
C SER A 78 15.99 5.85 11.82
N ARG A 79 15.35 4.88 11.19
CA ARG A 79 15.41 3.47 11.58
C ARG A 79 16.85 2.92 11.58
N LYS A 80 17.60 3.13 10.50
CA LYS A 80 18.96 2.62 10.35
C LYS A 80 19.98 3.32 11.25
N SER A 81 19.74 4.59 11.59
CA SER A 81 20.56 5.28 12.57
C SER A 81 20.46 4.61 13.94
N ASN A 82 19.26 4.28 14.39
CA ASN A 82 19.06 3.54 15.63
C ASN A 82 19.71 2.14 15.58
N LEU A 83 19.51 1.39 14.48
CA LEU A 83 20.12 0.07 14.34
C LEU A 83 21.66 0.10 14.41
N SER A 84 22.26 1.11 13.80
CA SER A 84 23.72 1.31 13.85
C SER A 84 24.20 1.78 15.23
N GLU A 85 23.49 2.70 15.87
CA GLU A 85 23.87 3.25 17.17
C GLU A 85 23.85 2.19 18.28
N TYR A 86 22.86 1.29 18.24
CA TYR A 86 22.72 0.21 19.22
C TYR A 86 23.42 -1.11 18.83
N GLY A 87 24.30 -1.08 17.82
CA GLY A 87 25.14 -2.20 17.41
C GLY A 87 24.40 -3.36 16.74
N PHE A 88 23.20 -3.14 16.21
CA PHE A 88 22.47 -4.17 15.46
C PHE A 88 22.92 -4.28 14.00
N ARG A 89 23.51 -3.21 13.45
CA ARG A 89 24.03 -3.15 12.08
C ARG A 89 25.29 -2.29 12.02
N LEU A 90 26.16 -2.57 11.04
CA LEU A 90 27.30 -1.70 10.72
C LEU A 90 26.82 -0.33 10.25
N PRO A 91 27.61 0.74 10.42
CA PRO A 91 27.27 2.07 9.91
C PRO A 91 26.95 2.11 8.41
N SER A 92 27.56 1.22 7.61
CA SER A 92 27.30 1.07 6.17
C SER A 92 25.86 0.69 5.82
N CYS A 93 25.09 0.16 6.76
CA CYS A 93 23.66 -0.10 6.52
C CYS A 93 22.88 1.16 6.14
N LYS A 94 23.38 2.34 6.55
CA LYS A 94 22.78 3.64 6.23
C LYS A 94 22.95 4.04 4.76
N ASP A 95 23.85 3.40 4.04
CA ASP A 95 24.14 3.68 2.64
C ASP A 95 23.26 2.83 1.69
N ASN A 96 22.75 1.70 2.17
CA ASN A 96 21.63 1.00 1.51
C ASN A 96 20.33 1.74 1.83
N ARG A 97 20.00 2.73 1.06
CA ARG A 97 18.92 3.68 1.33
C ARG A 97 18.12 4.05 0.09
N PRO A 98 16.87 4.46 0.24
CA PRO A 98 16.14 5.10 -0.85
C PRO A 98 16.88 6.36 -1.35
N LEU A 99 16.61 6.74 -2.58
CA LEU A 99 17.04 8.03 -3.11
C LEU A 99 16.42 9.15 -2.25
N LYS A 100 17.17 10.24 -2.08
CA LYS A 100 16.58 11.50 -1.64
C LYS A 100 15.72 12.06 -2.77
N PHE A 101 14.74 12.86 -2.44
CA PHE A 101 13.85 13.44 -3.44
C PHE A 101 14.59 14.22 -4.54
N ASP A 102 15.60 15.00 -4.15
CA ASP A 102 16.41 15.75 -5.10
C ASP A 102 17.31 14.87 -5.99
N GLU A 103 17.77 13.73 -5.47
CA GLU A 103 18.50 12.72 -6.25
C GLU A 103 17.56 12.08 -7.27
N TRP A 104 16.37 11.67 -6.84
CA TRP A 104 15.36 11.10 -7.71
C TRP A 104 14.95 12.07 -8.84
N LEU A 105 14.78 13.34 -8.55
CA LEU A 105 14.47 14.36 -9.56
C LEU A 105 15.52 14.44 -10.66
N LYS A 106 16.79 14.14 -10.35
CA LYS A 106 17.88 14.14 -11.35
C LYS A 106 17.86 12.90 -12.23
N PHE A 107 17.46 11.76 -11.68
CA PHE A 107 17.48 10.48 -12.40
C PHE A 107 16.24 10.22 -13.27
N LYS A 108 15.12 10.82 -12.95
CA LYS A 108 13.82 10.45 -13.55
C LYS A 108 13.65 10.76 -15.04
N GLY A 109 14.53 11.54 -15.66
CA GLY A 109 14.41 11.90 -17.08
C GLY A 109 13.10 12.63 -17.43
N GLN A 110 12.60 12.41 -18.65
CA GLN A 110 11.28 12.89 -19.06
C GLN A 110 10.19 12.13 -18.32
N THR A 111 9.27 12.85 -17.69
CA THR A 111 8.29 12.24 -16.79
C THR A 111 6.89 12.78 -17.05
N ILE A 112 5.94 11.87 -17.15
CA ILE A 112 4.51 12.14 -17.24
C ILE A 112 3.87 11.69 -15.94
N TYR A 113 3.13 12.59 -15.31
CA TYR A 113 2.42 12.35 -14.06
C TYR A 113 0.95 12.11 -14.38
N VAL A 114 0.40 11.01 -13.88
CA VAL A 114 -0.98 10.59 -14.09
C VAL A 114 -1.68 10.51 -12.74
N SER A 115 -2.85 11.11 -12.63
CA SER A 115 -3.66 11.08 -11.41
C SER A 115 -5.11 11.44 -11.70
N ALA A 116 -6.05 10.81 -11.01
CA ALA A 116 -7.44 11.26 -11.00
C ALA A 116 -7.62 12.58 -10.24
N THR A 117 -6.76 12.83 -9.25
CA THR A 117 -6.80 13.98 -8.34
C THR A 117 -5.39 14.53 -8.16
N PRO A 118 -4.89 15.39 -9.08
CA PRO A 118 -3.53 15.94 -8.97
C PRO A 118 -3.27 16.56 -7.60
N GLY A 119 -2.11 16.26 -7.04
CA GLY A 119 -1.71 16.73 -5.72
C GLY A 119 -1.10 18.15 -5.75
N PRO A 120 -0.85 18.74 -4.56
CA PRO A 120 -0.29 20.09 -4.47
C PRO A 120 1.05 20.26 -5.18
N TRP A 121 1.89 19.23 -5.17
CA TRP A 121 3.21 19.30 -5.82
C TRP A 121 3.09 19.39 -7.34
N GLU A 122 2.23 18.58 -7.97
CA GLU A 122 1.98 18.62 -9.42
C GLU A 122 1.39 19.95 -9.83
N LEU A 123 0.39 20.44 -9.09
CA LEU A 123 -0.25 21.74 -9.36
C LEU A 123 0.74 22.91 -9.23
N GLU A 124 1.63 22.86 -8.26
CA GLU A 124 2.71 23.86 -8.13
C GLU A 124 3.66 23.82 -9.33
N LYS A 125 4.11 22.62 -9.73
CA LYS A 125 5.06 22.45 -10.85
C LYS A 125 4.48 22.86 -12.19
N THR A 126 3.22 22.60 -12.42
CA THR A 126 2.51 22.94 -13.66
C THR A 126 1.85 24.34 -13.62
N LYS A 127 1.94 25.05 -12.49
CA LYS A 127 1.21 26.32 -12.26
C LYS A 127 -0.30 26.15 -12.45
N GLY A 128 -0.84 25.02 -12.06
CA GLY A 128 -2.25 24.67 -12.19
C GLY A 128 -2.68 24.22 -13.58
N LEU A 129 -1.74 24.09 -14.53
CA LEU A 129 -2.06 23.59 -15.87
C LEU A 129 -1.90 22.08 -15.91
N PHE A 130 -2.92 21.38 -16.40
CA PHE A 130 -2.89 19.92 -16.63
C PHE A 130 -3.81 19.56 -17.80
N ILE A 131 -3.61 18.37 -18.36
CA ILE A 131 -4.43 17.85 -19.44
C ILE A 131 -5.50 16.97 -18.82
N GLU A 132 -6.76 17.30 -19.09
CA GLU A 132 -7.90 16.51 -18.63
C GLU A 132 -8.28 15.44 -19.65
N GLN A 133 -8.45 14.21 -19.18
CA GLN A 133 -9.02 13.12 -19.96
C GLN A 133 -10.31 12.65 -19.29
N ILE A 134 -11.40 13.30 -19.62
CA ILE A 134 -12.71 13.14 -18.93
C ILE A 134 -13.59 12.10 -19.63
N VAL A 135 -13.36 11.85 -20.91
CA VAL A 135 -14.26 10.99 -21.71
C VAL A 135 -14.12 9.52 -21.30
N ARG A 136 -15.21 8.97 -20.77
CA ARG A 136 -15.38 7.53 -20.49
C ARG A 136 -16.20 6.87 -21.58
N PRO A 137 -15.58 6.19 -22.56
CA PRO A 137 -16.34 5.56 -23.67
C PRO A 137 -17.05 4.26 -23.25
N THR A 138 -16.97 3.85 -21.99
CA THR A 138 -17.53 2.60 -21.48
C THR A 138 -19.05 2.58 -21.38
N GLY A 139 -19.72 3.74 -21.39
CA GLY A 139 -21.17 3.84 -21.13
C GLY A 139 -21.58 3.57 -19.68
N LEU A 140 -20.62 3.32 -18.78
CA LEU A 140 -20.89 3.14 -17.35
C LEU A 140 -21.14 4.49 -16.70
N VAL A 141 -22.26 4.60 -15.99
CA VAL A 141 -22.62 5.79 -15.21
C VAL A 141 -21.96 5.75 -13.83
N GLU A 142 -21.79 6.92 -13.22
CA GLU A 142 -21.31 7.01 -11.84
C GLU A 142 -22.30 6.31 -10.87
N PRO A 143 -21.80 5.68 -9.80
CA PRO A 143 -22.67 5.06 -8.80
C PRO A 143 -23.53 6.09 -8.08
N ASN A 144 -24.74 5.73 -7.74
CA ASN A 144 -25.61 6.56 -6.90
C ASN A 144 -25.10 6.54 -5.46
N CYS A 145 -24.60 7.67 -4.98
CA CYS A 145 -24.16 7.84 -3.60
C CYS A 145 -25.34 8.28 -2.72
N LYS A 146 -25.59 7.56 -1.63
CA LYS A 146 -26.57 7.90 -0.60
C LYS A 146 -25.86 8.10 0.72
N ILE A 147 -26.14 9.21 1.39
CA ILE A 147 -25.60 9.53 2.70
C ILE A 147 -26.70 9.28 3.72
N HIS A 148 -26.41 8.40 4.68
CA HIS A 148 -27.27 8.08 5.80
C HIS A 148 -26.64 8.60 7.10
N THR A 149 -27.46 8.79 8.13
CA THR A 149 -26.97 9.16 9.46
C THR A 149 -26.23 7.98 10.08
N SER A 150 -25.18 8.23 10.88
CA SER A 150 -24.46 7.18 11.61
C SER A 150 -25.32 6.52 12.69
N LYS A 151 -26.45 7.14 13.08
CA LYS A 151 -27.40 6.56 14.02
C LYS A 151 -28.20 5.46 13.32
N ASN A 152 -28.19 4.25 13.89
CA ASN A 152 -28.82 3.03 13.35
C ASN A 152 -28.22 2.56 12.01
N GLN A 153 -26.97 2.92 11.72
CA GLN A 153 -26.32 2.58 10.45
C GLN A 153 -26.26 1.06 10.16
N ILE A 154 -26.28 0.21 11.19
CA ILE A 154 -26.20 -1.24 11.01
C ILE A 154 -27.55 -1.82 10.59
N GLU A 155 -28.62 -1.38 11.22
CA GLU A 155 -29.98 -1.79 10.85
C GLU A 155 -30.32 -1.39 9.42
N ASP A 156 -30.02 -0.14 9.05
CA ASP A 156 -30.20 0.37 7.69
C ASP A 156 -29.37 -0.42 6.69
N LEU A 157 -28.13 -0.77 7.06
CA LEU A 157 -27.23 -1.57 6.22
C LEU A 157 -27.76 -2.99 6.00
N VAL A 158 -28.29 -3.64 7.04
CA VAL A 158 -28.90 -4.98 6.94
C VAL A 158 -30.06 -4.97 5.94
N GLU A 159 -30.94 -3.94 6.01
CA GLU A 159 -32.04 -3.81 5.08
C GLU A 159 -31.57 -3.62 3.63
N GLU A 160 -30.58 -2.76 3.42
CA GLU A 160 -30.02 -2.54 2.08
C GLU A 160 -29.33 -3.80 1.57
N CYS A 161 -28.50 -4.48 2.39
CA CYS A 161 -27.90 -5.76 2.01
C CYS A 161 -28.94 -6.77 1.53
N LYS A 162 -30.03 -6.98 2.28
CA LYS A 162 -31.10 -7.91 1.90
C LYS A 162 -31.77 -7.55 0.57
N LYS A 163 -31.88 -6.25 0.24
CA LYS A 163 -32.43 -5.79 -1.05
C LYS A 163 -31.55 -6.16 -2.22
N PHE A 164 -30.21 -6.00 -2.08
CA PHE A 164 -29.27 -6.31 -3.15
C PHE A 164 -29.03 -7.82 -3.29
N ILE A 165 -28.93 -8.56 -2.18
CA ILE A 165 -28.79 -10.02 -2.17
C ILE A 165 -29.98 -10.68 -2.86
N LYS A 166 -31.22 -10.23 -2.61
CA LYS A 166 -32.42 -10.72 -3.32
C LYS A 166 -32.37 -10.55 -4.83
N LYS A 167 -31.57 -9.61 -5.34
CA LYS A 167 -31.32 -9.41 -6.77
C LYS A 167 -30.16 -10.27 -7.31
N GLY A 168 -29.56 -11.10 -6.49
CA GLY A 168 -28.38 -11.91 -6.84
C GLY A 168 -27.06 -11.12 -6.87
N LEU A 169 -27.05 -9.91 -6.30
CA LEU A 169 -25.87 -9.04 -6.29
C LEU A 169 -25.09 -9.22 -4.99
N ARG A 170 -23.78 -8.90 -5.05
CA ARG A 170 -22.84 -8.96 -3.90
C ARG A 170 -22.71 -7.60 -3.25
N VAL A 171 -22.29 -7.61 -1.98
CA VAL A 171 -22.15 -6.40 -1.19
C VAL A 171 -20.73 -6.33 -0.60
N LEU A 172 -20.12 -5.13 -0.67
CA LEU A 172 -18.88 -4.80 0.02
C LEU A 172 -19.18 -3.85 1.18
N VAL A 173 -18.62 -4.13 2.35
CA VAL A 173 -18.75 -3.28 3.53
C VAL A 173 -17.38 -2.89 4.04
N THR A 174 -17.11 -1.59 4.10
CA THR A 174 -15.84 -1.06 4.60
C THR A 174 -15.99 -0.52 6.01
N THR A 175 -15.05 -0.88 6.89
CA THR A 175 -14.97 -0.43 8.28
C THR A 175 -13.59 0.13 8.60
N LEU A 176 -13.47 0.88 9.70
CA LEU A 176 -12.20 1.49 10.14
C LEU A 176 -11.28 0.53 10.90
N THR A 177 -11.80 -0.50 11.55
CA THR A 177 -11.01 -1.38 12.42
C THR A 177 -11.31 -2.86 12.22
N LYS A 178 -10.28 -3.71 12.38
CA LYS A 178 -10.41 -5.18 12.34
C LYS A 178 -11.50 -5.69 13.28
N LYS A 179 -11.46 -5.26 14.55
CA LYS A 179 -12.42 -5.69 15.57
C LYS A 179 -13.86 -5.33 15.21
N TYR A 180 -14.06 -4.22 14.50
CA TYR A 180 -15.40 -3.82 14.06
C TYR A 180 -15.85 -4.63 12.85
N ALA A 181 -14.93 -4.93 11.92
CA ALA A 181 -15.21 -5.83 10.79
C ALA A 181 -15.65 -7.22 11.26
N GLU A 182 -14.94 -7.81 12.23
CA GLU A 182 -15.28 -9.09 12.83
C GLU A 182 -16.68 -9.07 13.44
N LYS A 183 -16.98 -8.08 14.31
CA LYS A 183 -18.29 -7.96 14.97
C LYS A 183 -19.45 -7.80 13.98
N ILE A 184 -19.25 -7.03 12.91
CA ILE A 184 -20.27 -6.84 11.88
C ILE A 184 -20.50 -8.14 11.10
N THR A 185 -19.42 -8.86 10.79
CA THR A 185 -19.52 -10.15 10.11
C THR A 185 -20.29 -11.17 10.94
N ASP A 186 -19.99 -11.26 12.25
CA ASP A 186 -20.71 -12.13 13.17
C ASP A 186 -22.20 -11.75 13.22
N TYR A 187 -22.49 -10.47 13.36
CA TYR A 187 -23.88 -9.97 13.38
C TYR A 187 -24.64 -10.26 12.08
N PHE A 188 -24.00 -10.11 10.92
CA PHE A 188 -24.63 -10.47 9.65
C PHE A 188 -25.00 -11.94 9.59
N ASN A 189 -24.10 -12.83 10.03
CA ASN A 189 -24.37 -14.26 10.08
C ASN A 189 -25.48 -14.61 11.08
N GLU A 190 -25.64 -13.88 12.19
CA GLU A 190 -26.74 -14.03 13.14
C GLU A 190 -28.11 -13.62 12.55
N VAL A 191 -28.13 -12.69 11.59
CA VAL A 191 -29.38 -12.22 10.95
C VAL A 191 -29.60 -12.85 9.55
N ASP A 192 -29.05 -14.04 9.31
CA ASP A 192 -29.17 -14.82 8.09
C ASP A 192 -28.63 -14.13 6.82
N ILE A 193 -27.56 -13.35 6.96
CA ILE A 193 -26.79 -12.81 5.83
C ILE A 193 -25.44 -13.52 5.83
N SER A 194 -25.17 -14.30 4.77
CA SER A 194 -23.88 -14.98 4.63
C SER A 194 -22.75 -13.96 4.39
N ALA A 195 -21.91 -13.77 5.40
CA ALA A 195 -20.85 -12.78 5.36
C ALA A 195 -19.49 -13.38 5.75
N LYS A 196 -18.44 -12.89 5.11
CA LYS A 196 -17.03 -13.13 5.51
C LYS A 196 -16.31 -11.79 5.68
N TYR A 197 -15.28 -11.78 6.52
CA TYR A 197 -14.41 -10.60 6.64
C TYR A 197 -13.03 -10.86 6.02
N MET A 198 -12.41 -9.79 5.54
CA MET A 198 -11.07 -9.80 5.00
C MET A 198 -10.19 -8.89 5.86
N HIS A 199 -9.14 -9.46 6.46
CA HIS A 199 -8.17 -8.70 7.27
C HIS A 199 -6.87 -8.44 6.50
N SER A 200 -6.05 -7.51 7.02
CA SER A 200 -4.82 -7.08 6.37
C SER A 200 -3.70 -8.13 6.34
N ASP A 201 -3.82 -9.15 7.19
CA ASP A 201 -2.77 -10.17 7.37
C ASP A 201 -3.02 -11.43 6.53
N ILE A 202 -4.06 -11.40 5.71
CA ILE A 202 -4.41 -12.47 4.78
C ILE A 202 -3.38 -12.51 3.64
N ASP A 203 -2.94 -13.68 3.27
CA ASP A 203 -2.00 -13.81 2.17
C ASP A 203 -2.65 -13.53 0.79
N ALA A 204 -1.83 -13.37 -0.25
CA ALA A 204 -2.32 -13.02 -1.57
C ALA A 204 -3.20 -14.11 -2.19
N ILE A 205 -2.94 -15.38 -1.90
CA ILE A 205 -3.69 -16.52 -2.46
C ILE A 205 -5.07 -16.57 -1.80
N GLU A 206 -5.11 -16.53 -0.48
CA GLU A 206 -6.34 -16.52 0.30
C GLU A 206 -7.24 -15.33 -0.05
N ARG A 207 -6.63 -14.16 -0.31
CA ARG A 207 -7.37 -12.98 -0.79
C ARG A 207 -8.04 -13.23 -2.14
N ILE A 208 -7.33 -13.85 -3.09
CA ILE A 208 -7.89 -14.18 -4.41
C ILE A 208 -9.04 -15.17 -4.26
N GLU A 209 -8.90 -16.17 -3.39
CA GLU A 209 -9.95 -17.15 -3.13
C GLU A 209 -11.19 -16.52 -2.50
N LEU A 210 -11.03 -15.61 -1.52
CA LEU A 210 -12.15 -14.89 -0.92
C LEU A 210 -12.91 -14.05 -1.96
N ILE A 211 -12.21 -13.34 -2.83
CA ILE A 211 -12.84 -12.53 -3.88
C ILE A 211 -13.56 -13.45 -4.88
N ARG A 212 -12.94 -14.55 -5.29
CA ARG A 212 -13.57 -15.54 -6.16
C ARG A 212 -14.85 -16.11 -5.54
N ASN A 213 -14.79 -16.51 -4.27
CA ASN A 213 -15.92 -17.09 -3.55
C ASN A 213 -17.08 -16.10 -3.38
N LEU A 214 -16.79 -14.82 -3.14
CA LEU A 214 -17.79 -13.75 -3.19
C LEU A 214 -18.46 -13.69 -4.57
N ARG A 215 -17.67 -13.67 -5.64
CA ARG A 215 -18.17 -13.55 -7.02
C ARG A 215 -19.08 -14.72 -7.42
N ILE A 216 -18.69 -15.95 -7.11
CA ILE A 216 -19.49 -17.15 -7.42
C ILE A 216 -20.68 -17.35 -6.47
N GLY A 217 -20.76 -16.59 -5.37
CA GLY A 217 -21.90 -16.59 -4.46
C GLY A 217 -21.85 -17.63 -3.36
N GLU A 218 -20.68 -18.06 -2.94
CA GLU A 218 -20.55 -18.87 -1.72
C GLU A 218 -20.95 -18.10 -0.46
N PHE A 219 -20.83 -16.77 -0.50
CA PHE A 219 -21.35 -15.86 0.48
C PHE A 219 -21.73 -14.54 -0.19
N ASP A 220 -22.49 -13.68 0.49
CA ASP A 220 -23.13 -12.51 -0.13
C ASP A 220 -22.44 -11.18 0.21
N VAL A 221 -21.82 -11.09 1.39
CA VAL A 221 -21.24 -9.85 1.90
C VAL A 221 -19.79 -10.06 2.28
N LEU A 222 -18.91 -9.20 1.76
CA LEU A 222 -17.51 -9.13 2.18
C LEU A 222 -17.31 -7.88 3.03
N VAL A 223 -16.90 -8.06 4.27
CA VAL A 223 -16.58 -6.98 5.22
C VAL A 223 -15.07 -6.84 5.34
N GLY A 224 -14.55 -5.63 5.38
CA GLY A 224 -13.13 -5.44 5.63
C GLY A 224 -12.70 -4.01 5.84
N ILE A 225 -11.40 -3.84 6.07
CA ILE A 225 -10.76 -2.55 6.22
C ILE A 225 -10.17 -2.16 4.87
N ASN A 226 -10.44 -0.94 4.41
CA ASN A 226 -9.88 -0.44 3.15
C ASN A 226 -10.15 -1.37 1.94
N LEU A 227 -11.31 -2.03 1.91
CA LEU A 227 -11.71 -2.91 0.80
C LEU A 227 -11.84 -2.18 -0.53
N LEU A 228 -12.09 -0.88 -0.48
CA LEU A 228 -12.34 -0.04 -1.65
C LEU A 228 -11.06 0.54 -2.28
N ARG A 229 -9.91 0.01 -1.92
CA ARG A 229 -8.68 0.37 -2.62
C ARG A 229 -8.71 -0.14 -4.05
N GLU A 230 -8.02 0.56 -4.90
CA GLU A 230 -7.82 0.24 -6.32
C GLU A 230 -7.44 -1.23 -6.55
N GLY A 231 -7.77 -1.75 -7.73
CA GLY A 231 -7.40 -3.10 -8.14
C GLY A 231 -8.42 -4.20 -7.81
N LEU A 232 -9.66 -3.86 -7.42
CA LEU A 232 -10.75 -4.82 -7.30
C LEU A 232 -11.69 -4.70 -8.51
N ASP A 233 -11.87 -5.79 -9.24
CA ASP A 233 -12.86 -5.93 -10.31
C ASP A 233 -13.90 -6.99 -9.91
N ILE A 234 -15.06 -6.51 -9.44
CA ILE A 234 -16.17 -7.35 -8.95
C ILE A 234 -17.45 -6.89 -9.64
N PRO A 235 -17.70 -7.31 -10.89
CA PRO A 235 -18.88 -6.92 -11.65
C PRO A 235 -20.21 -7.28 -10.96
N GLU A 236 -20.18 -8.30 -10.11
CA GLU A 236 -21.34 -8.78 -9.36
C GLU A 236 -21.68 -7.88 -8.15
N CYS A 237 -20.83 -6.91 -7.81
CA CYS A 237 -21.05 -6.01 -6.70
C CYS A 237 -22.13 -4.97 -7.04
N GLY A 238 -23.22 -4.97 -6.27
CA GLY A 238 -24.33 -4.03 -6.44
C GLY A 238 -24.40 -2.94 -5.37
N LEU A 239 -23.74 -3.15 -4.24
CA LEU A 239 -23.72 -2.20 -3.12
C LEU A 239 -22.33 -2.14 -2.50
N VAL A 240 -21.87 -0.92 -2.28
CA VAL A 240 -20.70 -0.64 -1.45
C VAL A 240 -21.15 0.23 -0.29
N ALA A 241 -20.92 -0.22 0.92
CA ALA A 241 -21.26 0.50 2.14
C ALA A 241 -20.00 0.92 2.90
N ILE A 242 -19.90 2.19 3.24
CA ILE A 242 -18.82 2.76 4.03
C ILE A 242 -19.39 3.15 5.38
N LEU A 243 -18.96 2.46 6.43
CA LEU A 243 -19.38 2.75 7.80
C LEU A 243 -18.47 3.77 8.45
N ASP A 244 -19.06 4.58 9.33
CA ASP A 244 -18.32 5.63 10.04
C ASP A 244 -17.56 6.60 9.10
N ALA A 245 -18.13 6.92 7.95
CA ALA A 245 -17.53 7.77 6.92
C ALA A 245 -17.28 9.23 7.37
N ASP A 246 -17.78 9.62 8.53
CA ASP A 246 -17.54 10.89 9.19
C ASP A 246 -16.25 10.94 9.99
N LYS A 247 -15.57 9.79 10.18
CA LYS A 247 -14.31 9.70 10.92
C LYS A 247 -13.11 9.76 9.99
N GLU A 248 -12.06 10.46 10.41
CA GLU A 248 -10.78 10.46 9.70
C GLU A 248 -10.14 9.07 9.74
N GLY A 249 -9.55 8.63 8.62
CA GLY A 249 -8.84 7.36 8.54
C GLY A 249 -9.06 6.54 7.27
N PHE A 250 -9.81 7.09 6.33
CA PHE A 250 -9.99 6.51 4.98
C PHE A 250 -9.07 7.16 3.96
#